data_7fe89a151018239da29e1049457b770b
#
_entry.id   7fe89a151018239da29e1049457b770b
#
_cell.length_a   1.000
_cell.length_b   1.000
_cell.length_c   1.000
_cell.angle_alpha   90.00
_cell.angle_beta   90.00
_cell.angle_gamma   90.00
#
_symmetry.space_group_name_H-M   'P 1'
#
loop_
_entity.id
_entity.type
_entity.pdbx_description
1 polymer ?
#
loop_
_entity_poly.entity_id
_entity_poly.type
_entity_poly.pdbx_seq_one_letter_code
_entity_poly.pdbx_strand_id
1 'polypeptide(L)'
;VSTRFIVIAAQAEAASQVSDDFAALVPASTLARVSAAGTSTSEAITSDPEQALPRVVEDIRSHTEDIVLIDALPEGSVSTFDTLGWNLDVAASTNARVIAAFDTEGASPELIEREIEVLDRRARQHATRVAAVALPSAVASHVKTQLPVLELPFNAQTLDAASALEAPQVVTPLSFQADLIDRARSNRKRIVLPEPEDDRVLRAAAIVLERGIADLVLLGDAQAINARAAELGLDVSAATVVSVDDPAYAERYAEEFARLRAQQG
;
A
#
# COMPACT_ATOMS: atom_id res chain seq x y z
N VAL A 1 -9.14 0.88 -10.34
CA VAL A 1 -8.53 1.17 -9.01
C VAL A 1 -9.29 0.36 -7.97
N SER A 2 -8.61 -0.51 -7.27
CA SER A 2 -9.20 -1.38 -6.25
C SER A 2 -9.80 -0.57 -5.10
N THR A 3 -10.97 -0.98 -4.62
CA THR A 3 -11.57 -0.46 -3.39
C THR A 3 -11.04 -1.24 -2.20
N ARG A 4 -10.41 -0.55 -1.25
CA ARG A 4 -9.81 -1.18 -0.07
C ARG A 4 -10.63 -0.92 1.17
N PHE A 5 -10.82 -1.97 1.97
CA PHE A 5 -11.49 -1.91 3.26
C PHE A 5 -10.60 -2.53 4.33
N ILE A 6 -10.68 -2.00 5.54
CA ILE A 6 -10.15 -2.62 6.75
C ILE A 6 -11.22 -2.60 7.81
N VAL A 7 -11.46 -3.76 8.44
CA VAL A 7 -12.37 -3.85 9.58
C VAL A 7 -11.52 -3.81 10.86
N ILE A 8 -11.80 -2.84 11.71
CA ILE A 8 -11.14 -2.67 13.01
C ILE A 8 -12.15 -2.74 14.14
N ALA A 9 -11.73 -3.26 15.27
CA ALA A 9 -12.51 -3.28 16.50
C ALA A 9 -11.59 -3.14 17.71
N ALA A 10 -12.14 -2.70 18.82
CA ALA A 10 -11.47 -2.78 20.11
C ALA A 10 -11.25 -4.24 20.54
N GLN A 11 -12.07 -5.16 20.05
CA GLN A 11 -12.00 -6.61 20.31
C GLN A 11 -11.81 -7.35 18.98
N ALA A 12 -10.75 -8.15 18.89
CA ALA A 12 -10.34 -8.82 17.66
C ALA A 12 -11.42 -9.74 17.06
N GLU A 13 -12.20 -10.42 17.92
CA GLU A 13 -13.26 -11.34 17.48
C GLU A 13 -14.37 -10.62 16.70
N ALA A 14 -14.78 -9.42 17.12
CA ALA A 14 -15.80 -8.63 16.43
C ALA A 14 -15.32 -8.21 15.03
N ALA A 15 -14.05 -7.81 14.88
CA ALA A 15 -13.49 -7.45 13.59
C ALA A 15 -13.41 -8.65 12.65
N SER A 16 -12.97 -9.82 13.16
CA SER A 16 -12.88 -11.04 12.35
C SER A 16 -14.24 -11.50 11.83
N GLN A 17 -15.26 -11.54 12.69
CA GLN A 17 -16.61 -11.94 12.29
C GLN A 17 -17.18 -11.02 11.21
N VAL A 18 -17.03 -9.70 11.37
CA VAL A 18 -17.50 -8.71 10.38
C VAL A 18 -16.74 -8.85 9.06
N SER A 19 -15.41 -9.11 9.11
CA SER A 19 -14.61 -9.38 7.91
C SER A 19 -15.07 -10.66 7.19
N ASP A 20 -15.36 -11.72 7.93
CA ASP A 20 -15.84 -13.00 7.37
C ASP A 20 -17.21 -12.83 6.70
N ASP A 21 -18.13 -12.16 7.37
CA ASP A 21 -19.48 -11.88 6.84
C ASP A 21 -19.40 -11.00 5.57
N PHE A 22 -18.53 -10.01 5.55
CA PHE A 22 -18.28 -9.17 4.37
C PHE A 22 -17.71 -10.01 3.21
N ALA A 23 -16.68 -10.81 3.48
CA ALA A 23 -16.02 -11.63 2.47
C ALA A 23 -16.95 -12.67 1.86
N ALA A 24 -17.87 -13.22 2.64
CA ALA A 24 -18.83 -14.23 2.18
C ALA A 24 -19.81 -13.71 1.10
N LEU A 25 -20.01 -12.38 1.02
CA LEU A 25 -20.90 -11.76 0.04
C LEU A 25 -20.21 -11.35 -1.25
N VAL A 26 -18.89 -11.26 -1.26
CA VAL A 26 -18.12 -10.81 -2.43
C VAL A 26 -17.67 -12.03 -3.25
N PRO A 27 -17.87 -12.04 -4.57
CA PRO A 27 -17.36 -13.13 -5.39
C PRO A 27 -15.85 -13.29 -5.27
N ALA A 28 -15.37 -14.52 -5.06
CA ALA A 28 -13.94 -14.80 -4.88
C ALA A 28 -13.06 -14.34 -6.05
N SER A 29 -13.61 -14.18 -7.25
CA SER A 29 -12.90 -13.68 -8.43
C SER A 29 -12.64 -12.16 -8.39
N THR A 30 -13.31 -11.42 -7.50
CA THR A 30 -13.24 -9.96 -7.40
C THR A 30 -12.73 -9.50 -6.03
N LEU A 31 -12.46 -10.43 -5.11
CA LEU A 31 -12.00 -10.18 -3.75
C LEU A 31 -10.57 -10.69 -3.55
N ALA A 32 -9.68 -9.80 -3.12
CA ALA A 32 -8.47 -10.20 -2.40
C ALA A 32 -8.69 -10.03 -0.90
N ARG A 33 -8.31 -11.02 -0.11
CA ARG A 33 -8.27 -10.92 1.35
C ARG A 33 -6.83 -10.99 1.81
N VAL A 34 -6.36 -9.96 2.49
CA VAL A 34 -4.96 -9.78 2.86
C VAL A 34 -4.85 -9.39 4.33
N SER A 35 -3.75 -9.74 4.98
CA SER A 35 -3.50 -9.34 6.35
C SER A 35 -2.93 -7.92 6.43
N ALA A 36 -3.23 -7.17 7.48
CA ALA A 36 -2.52 -5.93 7.82
C ALA A 36 -1.04 -6.17 8.23
N ALA A 37 -0.61 -7.42 8.28
CA ALA A 37 0.80 -7.80 8.37
C ALA A 37 1.46 -7.94 6.97
N GLY A 38 0.68 -8.04 5.90
CA GLY A 38 1.17 -8.43 4.58
C GLY A 38 1.92 -9.76 4.66
N THR A 39 3.08 -9.81 4.03
CA THR A 39 4.03 -10.95 4.12
C THR A 39 4.99 -10.85 5.30
N SER A 40 4.91 -9.80 6.13
CA SER A 40 5.78 -9.59 7.29
C SER A 40 5.35 -10.47 8.47
N THR A 41 6.31 -10.93 9.26
CA THR A 41 6.01 -11.62 10.52
C THR A 41 5.58 -10.63 11.60
N SER A 42 4.77 -11.09 12.57
CA SER A 42 4.39 -10.26 13.72
C SER A 42 5.61 -9.76 14.50
N GLU A 43 6.67 -10.57 14.59
CA GLU A 43 7.92 -10.19 15.26
C GLU A 43 8.62 -9.04 14.51
N ALA A 44 8.69 -9.09 13.17
CA ALA A 44 9.29 -8.02 12.38
C ALA A 44 8.51 -6.70 12.53
N ILE A 45 7.18 -6.77 12.58
CA ILE A 45 6.32 -5.59 12.76
C ILE A 45 6.51 -4.99 14.16
N THR A 46 6.55 -5.81 15.19
CA THR A 46 6.66 -5.32 16.58
C THR A 46 8.06 -4.83 16.94
N SER A 47 9.11 -5.37 16.30
CA SER A 47 10.50 -4.96 16.53
C SER A 47 10.90 -3.70 15.76
N ASP A 48 10.43 -3.52 14.54
CA ASP A 48 10.74 -2.36 13.68
C ASP A 48 9.55 -2.01 12.78
N PRO A 49 8.50 -1.37 13.35
CA PRO A 49 7.30 -1.01 12.61
C PRO A 49 7.58 -0.01 11.48
N GLU A 50 8.59 0.87 11.64
CA GLU A 50 8.91 1.86 10.62
C GLU A 50 9.47 1.23 9.34
N GLN A 51 10.25 0.15 9.46
CA GLN A 51 10.74 -0.60 8.30
C GLN A 51 9.70 -1.58 7.74
N ALA A 52 8.81 -2.10 8.58
CA ALA A 52 7.79 -3.06 8.17
C ALA A 52 6.66 -2.39 7.37
N LEU A 53 6.20 -1.21 7.78
CA LEU A 53 5.03 -0.55 7.20
C LEU A 53 5.15 -0.31 5.68
N PRO A 54 6.27 0.19 5.12
CA PRO A 54 6.40 0.37 3.67
C PRO A 54 6.24 -0.92 2.87
N ARG A 55 6.75 -2.04 3.39
CA ARG A 55 6.66 -3.36 2.74
C ARG A 55 5.23 -3.88 2.77
N VAL A 56 4.55 -3.75 3.91
CA VAL A 56 3.14 -4.12 4.06
C VAL A 56 2.26 -3.30 3.13
N VAL A 57 2.49 -2.00 3.03
CA VAL A 57 1.74 -1.11 2.12
C VAL A 57 1.97 -1.51 0.65
N GLU A 58 3.21 -1.81 0.26
CA GLU A 58 3.53 -2.25 -1.11
C GLU A 58 2.84 -3.58 -1.44
N ASP A 59 2.88 -4.54 -0.51
CA ASP A 59 2.22 -5.84 -0.65
C ASP A 59 0.69 -5.69 -0.83
N ILE A 60 0.03 -4.97 0.06
CA ILE A 60 -1.42 -4.73 -0.02
C ILE A 60 -1.80 -4.00 -1.33
N ARG A 61 -0.99 -3.04 -1.76
CA ARG A 61 -1.24 -2.28 -3.00
C ARG A 61 -0.93 -3.06 -4.28
N SER A 62 -0.20 -4.15 -4.21
CA SER A 62 0.06 -5.04 -5.36
C SER A 62 -1.20 -5.79 -5.82
N HIS A 63 -2.19 -5.92 -4.96
CA HIS A 63 -3.48 -6.53 -5.28
C HIS A 63 -4.31 -5.63 -6.19
N THR A 64 -4.80 -6.20 -7.30
CA THR A 64 -5.54 -5.49 -8.37
C THR A 64 -7.00 -5.88 -8.48
N GLU A 65 -7.48 -6.74 -7.61
CA GLU A 65 -8.88 -7.15 -7.51
C GLU A 65 -9.78 -5.93 -7.24
N ASP A 66 -11.05 -6.01 -7.61
CA ASP A 66 -12.00 -4.89 -7.45
C ASP A 66 -12.13 -4.46 -5.99
N ILE A 67 -12.15 -5.44 -5.08
CA ILE A 67 -12.22 -5.25 -3.63
C ILE A 67 -11.00 -5.91 -2.97
N VAL A 68 -10.32 -5.17 -2.11
CA VAL A 68 -9.26 -5.67 -1.23
C VAL A 68 -9.72 -5.51 0.21
N LEU A 69 -10.00 -6.60 0.88
CA LEU A 69 -10.34 -6.64 2.30
C LEU A 69 -9.09 -6.89 3.12
N ILE A 70 -8.76 -5.95 4.00
CA ILE A 70 -7.59 -6.04 4.87
C ILE A 70 -8.05 -6.52 6.23
N ASP A 71 -7.58 -7.71 6.62
CA ASP A 71 -7.79 -8.23 7.97
C ASP A 71 -6.86 -7.49 8.93
N ALA A 72 -7.43 -6.83 9.91
CA ALA A 72 -6.69 -6.12 10.94
C ALA A 72 -5.75 -7.06 11.70
N LEU A 73 -4.56 -6.55 12.05
CA LEU A 73 -3.66 -7.27 12.93
C LEU A 73 -4.35 -7.41 14.31
N PRO A 74 -4.51 -8.63 14.83
CA PRO A 74 -5.12 -8.82 16.15
C PRO A 74 -4.18 -8.32 17.25
N GLU A 75 -4.74 -7.98 18.41
CA GLU A 75 -3.94 -7.70 19.59
C GLU A 75 -2.99 -8.87 19.88
N GLY A 76 -1.71 -8.57 19.94
CA GLY A 76 -0.66 -9.57 20.15
C GLY A 76 -0.27 -9.72 21.60
N SER A 77 0.62 -10.67 21.88
CA SER A 77 1.20 -10.90 23.21
C SER A 77 2.12 -9.77 23.69
N VAL A 78 2.51 -8.85 22.80
CA VAL A 78 3.39 -7.70 23.11
C VAL A 78 2.51 -6.51 23.50
N SER A 79 2.27 -6.35 24.80
CA SER A 79 1.37 -5.32 25.35
C SER A 79 1.83 -3.87 25.11
N THR A 80 3.08 -3.66 24.70
CA THR A 80 3.65 -2.34 24.40
C THR A 80 3.49 -1.94 22.93
N PHE A 81 3.06 -2.85 22.05
CA PHE A 81 2.82 -2.55 20.66
C PHE A 81 1.41 -1.99 20.45
N ASP A 82 1.32 -0.82 19.83
CA ASP A 82 0.04 -0.18 19.49
C ASP A 82 -0.57 -0.83 18.23
N THR A 83 -1.21 -1.96 18.41
CA THR A 83 -1.83 -2.72 17.30
C THR A 83 -2.92 -1.91 16.59
N LEU A 84 -3.73 -1.15 17.33
CA LEU A 84 -4.75 -0.30 16.73
C LEU A 84 -4.12 0.82 15.89
N GLY A 85 -3.08 1.48 16.43
CA GLY A 85 -2.32 2.48 15.68
C GLY A 85 -1.73 1.92 14.39
N TRP A 86 -1.13 0.73 14.46
CA TRP A 86 -0.62 0.03 13.27
C TRP A 86 -1.70 -0.18 12.20
N ASN A 87 -2.86 -0.73 12.58
CA ASN A 87 -3.95 -0.97 11.65
C ASN A 87 -4.46 0.33 11.01
N LEU A 88 -4.48 1.42 11.76
CA LEU A 88 -4.86 2.75 11.27
C LEU A 88 -3.79 3.33 10.32
N ASP A 89 -2.49 3.11 10.59
CA ASP A 89 -1.40 3.54 9.70
C ASP A 89 -1.41 2.76 8.39
N VAL A 90 -1.72 1.46 8.43
CA VAL A 90 -1.96 0.64 7.23
C VAL A 90 -3.16 1.20 6.46
N ALA A 91 -4.28 1.48 7.13
CA ALA A 91 -5.46 2.06 6.50
C ALA A 91 -5.16 3.39 5.80
N ALA A 92 -4.47 4.31 6.49
CA ALA A 92 -4.09 5.61 5.95
C ALA A 92 -3.18 5.51 4.73
N SER A 93 -2.18 4.61 4.79
CA SER A 93 -1.16 4.46 3.74
C SER A 93 -1.65 3.69 2.51
N THR A 94 -2.72 2.90 2.66
CA THR A 94 -3.36 2.15 1.56
C THR A 94 -4.64 2.81 1.03
N ASN A 95 -5.06 3.93 1.63
CA ASN A 95 -6.34 4.59 1.37
C ASN A 95 -7.54 3.64 1.59
N ALA A 96 -7.44 2.75 2.58
CA ALA A 96 -8.51 1.84 2.91
C ALA A 96 -9.63 2.55 3.69
N ARG A 97 -10.87 2.16 3.41
CA ARG A 97 -12.05 2.59 4.16
C ARG A 97 -12.10 1.82 5.47
N VAL A 98 -12.07 2.53 6.59
CA VAL A 98 -12.10 1.94 7.92
C VAL A 98 -13.55 1.68 8.30
N ILE A 99 -13.91 0.41 8.50
CA ILE A 99 -15.18 -0.03 9.06
C ILE A 99 -14.93 -0.40 10.53
N ALA A 100 -15.59 0.29 11.44
CA ALA A 100 -15.48 0.01 12.86
C ALA A 100 -16.52 -1.03 13.29
N ALA A 101 -16.09 -2.14 13.86
CA ALA A 101 -16.93 -3.16 14.44
C ALA A 101 -16.90 -3.07 15.98
N PHE A 102 -18.00 -3.40 16.62
CA PHE A 102 -18.15 -3.34 18.07
C PHE A 102 -18.79 -4.61 18.59
N ASP A 103 -18.29 -5.09 19.74
CA ASP A 103 -19.03 -6.05 20.53
C ASP A 103 -20.19 -5.31 21.21
N THR A 104 -21.40 -5.73 20.90
CA THR A 104 -22.62 -5.09 21.40
C THR A 104 -23.27 -5.91 22.50
N GLU A 105 -22.73 -7.08 22.87
CA GLU A 105 -23.30 -7.94 23.91
C GLU A 105 -23.13 -7.30 25.27
N GLY A 106 -24.25 -6.97 25.89
CA GLY A 106 -24.29 -6.30 27.20
C GLY A 106 -23.87 -4.83 27.20
N ALA A 107 -23.54 -4.24 26.04
CA ALA A 107 -23.18 -2.82 25.94
C ALA A 107 -24.41 -1.93 25.82
N SER A 108 -24.42 -0.77 26.52
CA SER A 108 -25.45 0.24 26.30
C SER A 108 -25.21 1.05 25.04
N PRO A 109 -26.26 1.61 24.39
CA PRO A 109 -26.08 2.49 23.23
C PRO A 109 -25.11 3.64 23.49
N GLU A 110 -25.18 4.25 24.68
CA GLU A 110 -24.32 5.39 25.07
C GLU A 110 -22.84 4.97 25.20
N LEU A 111 -22.57 3.73 25.58
CA LEU A 111 -21.21 3.20 25.62
C LEU A 111 -20.68 3.04 24.20
N ILE A 112 -21.47 2.44 23.31
CA ILE A 112 -21.11 2.26 21.91
C ILE A 112 -20.87 3.63 21.23
N GLU A 113 -21.75 4.61 21.44
CA GLU A 113 -21.57 5.98 20.92
C GLU A 113 -20.23 6.57 21.35
N ARG A 114 -19.85 6.40 22.63
CA ARG A 114 -18.55 6.87 23.14
C ARG A 114 -17.37 6.15 22.53
N GLU A 115 -17.47 4.84 22.36
CA GLU A 115 -16.41 4.05 21.71
C GLU A 115 -16.22 4.45 20.25
N ILE A 116 -17.31 4.73 19.52
CA ILE A 116 -17.26 5.28 18.15
C ILE A 116 -16.49 6.59 18.11
N GLU A 117 -16.80 7.52 19.03
CA GLU A 117 -16.11 8.82 19.09
C GLU A 117 -14.62 8.67 19.43
N VAL A 118 -14.28 7.78 20.34
CA VAL A 118 -12.88 7.51 20.72
C VAL A 118 -12.11 6.93 19.53
N LEU A 119 -12.69 5.96 18.84
CA LEU A 119 -12.07 5.31 17.69
C LEU A 119 -11.90 6.28 16.51
N ASP A 120 -12.91 7.09 16.18
CA ASP A 120 -12.79 8.08 15.11
C ASP A 120 -11.75 9.16 15.45
N ARG A 121 -11.66 9.58 16.71
CA ARG A 121 -10.60 10.49 17.17
C ARG A 121 -9.22 9.86 17.01
N ARG A 122 -9.09 8.59 17.35
CA ARG A 122 -7.83 7.85 17.18
C ARG A 122 -7.46 7.72 15.70
N ALA A 123 -8.42 7.38 14.83
CA ALA A 123 -8.22 7.30 13.39
C ALA A 123 -7.70 8.64 12.82
N ARG A 124 -8.23 9.76 13.26
CA ARG A 124 -7.76 11.11 12.85
C ARG A 124 -6.31 11.39 13.26
N GLN A 125 -5.85 10.86 14.41
CA GLN A 125 -4.45 10.98 14.83
C GLN A 125 -3.50 10.21 13.90
N HIS A 126 -4.00 9.15 13.23
CA HIS A 126 -3.28 8.34 12.27
C HIS A 126 -3.59 8.72 10.80
N ALA A 127 -3.95 9.99 10.56
CA ALA A 127 -4.22 10.52 9.22
C ALA A 127 -5.27 9.72 8.42
N THR A 128 -6.26 9.12 9.10
CA THR A 128 -7.42 8.46 8.49
C THR A 128 -8.69 8.82 9.24
N ARG A 129 -9.81 8.19 8.93
CA ARG A 129 -11.09 8.36 9.63
C ARG A 129 -11.89 7.07 9.57
N VAL A 130 -12.80 6.89 10.51
CA VAL A 130 -13.82 5.85 10.42
C VAL A 130 -14.79 6.23 9.30
N ALA A 131 -14.92 5.36 8.30
CA ALA A 131 -15.80 5.56 7.14
C ALA A 131 -17.24 5.09 7.44
N ALA A 132 -17.39 4.04 8.24
CA ALA A 132 -18.68 3.51 8.66
C ALA A 132 -18.53 2.70 9.96
N VAL A 133 -19.66 2.47 10.63
CA VAL A 133 -19.76 1.56 11.77
C VAL A 133 -20.62 0.36 11.41
N ALA A 134 -20.18 -0.84 11.76
CA ALA A 134 -20.94 -2.08 11.58
C ALA A 134 -21.61 -2.45 12.90
N LEU A 135 -22.94 -2.48 12.92
CA LEU A 135 -23.74 -2.75 14.12
C LEU A 135 -24.86 -3.75 13.82
N PRO A 136 -25.19 -4.67 14.75
CA PRO A 136 -26.39 -5.48 14.65
C PRO A 136 -27.64 -4.60 14.50
N SER A 137 -28.57 -4.99 13.62
CA SER A 137 -29.80 -4.22 13.35
C SER A 137 -30.60 -3.89 14.62
N ALA A 138 -30.60 -4.78 15.61
CA ALA A 138 -31.26 -4.57 16.88
C ALA A 138 -30.67 -3.39 17.70
N VAL A 139 -29.41 -3.06 17.48
CA VAL A 139 -28.66 -2.00 18.21
C VAL A 139 -28.59 -0.73 17.37
N ALA A 140 -28.45 -0.88 16.06
CA ALA A 140 -28.24 0.21 15.11
C ALA A 140 -29.26 1.37 15.25
N SER A 141 -30.53 1.03 15.48
CA SER A 141 -31.62 2.03 15.64
C SER A 141 -31.54 2.85 16.95
N HIS A 142 -30.75 2.41 17.92
CA HIS A 142 -30.63 3.04 19.24
C HIS A 142 -29.35 3.83 19.41
N VAL A 143 -28.35 3.61 18.56
CA VAL A 143 -27.04 4.29 18.58
C VAL A 143 -27.10 5.57 17.74
N LYS A 144 -26.73 6.69 18.34
CA LYS A 144 -26.67 8.00 17.67
C LYS A 144 -25.25 8.25 17.18
N THR A 145 -25.09 8.28 15.86
CA THR A 145 -23.81 8.59 15.22
C THR A 145 -24.02 9.40 13.95
N GLN A 146 -23.00 10.20 13.59
CA GLN A 146 -22.95 10.90 12.30
C GLN A 146 -22.33 10.06 11.20
N LEU A 147 -21.74 8.90 11.57
CA LEU A 147 -21.12 7.99 10.60
C LEU A 147 -22.19 7.11 9.94
N PRO A 148 -21.99 6.71 8.68
CA PRO A 148 -22.80 5.70 8.05
C PRO A 148 -22.85 4.42 8.88
N VAL A 149 -24.05 3.84 9.04
CA VAL A 149 -24.25 2.59 9.77
C VAL A 149 -24.47 1.47 8.75
N LEU A 150 -23.64 0.42 8.83
CA LEU A 150 -23.79 -0.82 8.09
C LEU A 150 -24.43 -1.85 9.03
N GLU A 151 -25.67 -2.18 8.75
CA GLU A 151 -26.40 -3.13 9.60
C GLU A 151 -25.94 -4.58 9.38
N LEU A 152 -25.76 -5.30 10.49
CA LEU A 152 -25.40 -6.72 10.51
C LEU A 152 -26.65 -7.61 10.73
N PRO A 153 -26.67 -8.83 10.15
CA PRO A 153 -25.65 -9.39 9.26
C PRO A 153 -25.60 -8.67 7.92
N PHE A 154 -24.43 -8.66 7.30
CA PHE A 154 -24.27 -8.08 5.97
C PHE A 154 -25.18 -8.76 4.95
N ASN A 155 -25.65 -7.97 3.98
CA ASN A 155 -26.42 -8.40 2.83
C ASN A 155 -26.01 -7.60 1.58
N ALA A 156 -26.60 -7.87 0.43
CA ALA A 156 -26.26 -7.17 -0.81
C ALA A 156 -26.41 -5.64 -0.69
N GLN A 157 -27.44 -5.16 0.01
CA GLN A 157 -27.68 -3.73 0.20
C GLN A 157 -26.61 -3.08 1.08
N THR A 158 -26.18 -3.75 2.15
CA THR A 158 -25.09 -3.24 3.03
C THR A 158 -23.74 -3.30 2.33
N LEU A 159 -23.50 -4.27 1.45
CA LEU A 159 -22.31 -4.34 0.61
C LEU A 159 -22.26 -3.18 -0.41
N ASP A 160 -23.39 -2.87 -1.04
CA ASP A 160 -23.53 -1.73 -1.95
C ASP A 160 -23.27 -0.41 -1.19
N ALA A 161 -23.84 -0.26 0.01
CA ALA A 161 -23.61 0.89 0.87
C ALA A 161 -22.13 1.03 1.28
N ALA A 162 -21.47 -0.07 1.63
CA ALA A 162 -20.04 -0.09 1.93
C ALA A 162 -19.20 0.34 0.72
N SER A 163 -19.55 -0.16 -0.47
CA SER A 163 -18.87 0.18 -1.71
C SER A 163 -19.01 1.66 -2.10
N ALA A 164 -20.12 2.28 -1.71
CA ALA A 164 -20.39 3.71 -1.92
C ALA A 164 -19.69 4.63 -0.92
N LEU A 165 -19.06 4.12 0.14
CA LEU A 165 -18.33 4.93 1.11
C LEU A 165 -17.20 5.71 0.41
N GLU A 166 -17.00 6.95 0.82
CA GLU A 166 -15.90 7.76 0.31
C GLU A 166 -14.55 7.23 0.78
N ALA A 167 -13.58 7.21 -0.13
CA ALA A 167 -12.20 6.90 0.23
C ALA A 167 -11.61 8.03 1.12
N PRO A 168 -10.72 7.72 2.07
CA PRO A 168 -9.96 8.74 2.77
C PRO A 168 -9.17 9.59 1.77
N GLN A 169 -9.24 10.93 1.92
CA GLN A 169 -8.53 11.86 1.02
C GLN A 169 -7.20 12.36 1.61
N VAL A 170 -6.69 11.67 2.60
CA VAL A 170 -5.42 12.04 3.24
C VAL A 170 -4.26 11.41 2.47
N VAL A 171 -3.29 12.24 2.11
CA VAL A 171 -2.06 11.78 1.46
C VAL A 171 -0.98 11.64 2.53
N THR A 172 -0.62 10.42 2.87
CA THR A 172 0.55 10.12 3.70
C THR A 172 1.82 10.10 2.84
N PRO A 173 3.02 10.27 3.42
CA PRO A 173 4.27 10.11 2.67
C PRO A 173 4.37 8.76 1.95
N LEU A 174 3.93 7.68 2.59
CA LEU A 174 3.94 6.34 2.00
C LEU A 174 2.92 6.18 0.87
N SER A 175 1.69 6.68 1.04
CA SER A 175 0.69 6.63 -0.03
C SER A 175 1.15 7.45 -1.24
N PHE A 176 1.75 8.62 -1.02
CA PHE A 176 2.31 9.45 -2.08
C PHE A 176 3.44 8.73 -2.84
N GLN A 177 4.39 8.14 -2.10
CA GLN A 177 5.48 7.36 -2.70
C GLN A 177 4.93 6.18 -3.52
N ALA A 178 3.97 5.45 -2.97
CA ALA A 178 3.34 4.32 -3.65
C ALA A 178 2.61 4.78 -4.93
N ASP A 179 1.86 5.89 -4.89
CA ASP A 179 1.19 6.46 -6.06
C ASP A 179 2.18 6.88 -7.16
N LEU A 180 3.36 7.42 -6.77
CA LEU A 180 4.43 7.73 -7.74
C LEU A 180 4.96 6.47 -8.41
N ILE A 181 5.20 5.40 -7.65
CA ILE A 181 5.65 4.10 -8.16
C ILE A 181 4.61 3.51 -9.11
N ASP A 182 3.33 3.49 -8.71
CA ASP A 182 2.25 2.96 -9.54
C ASP A 182 2.10 3.74 -10.85
N ARG A 183 2.21 5.05 -10.81
CA ARG A 183 2.21 5.91 -12.01
C ARG A 183 3.42 5.65 -12.91
N ALA A 184 4.59 5.44 -12.33
CA ALA A 184 5.80 5.09 -13.09
C ALA A 184 5.66 3.72 -13.76
N ARG A 185 5.15 2.72 -13.04
CA ARG A 185 4.88 1.37 -13.55
C ARG A 185 3.87 1.37 -14.71
N SER A 186 2.80 2.17 -14.58
CA SER A 186 1.73 2.25 -15.61
C SER A 186 2.20 2.91 -16.91
N ASN A 187 3.29 3.67 -16.89
CA ASN A 187 3.86 4.35 -18.05
C ASN A 187 5.40 4.31 -17.98
N ARG A 188 5.93 3.08 -17.98
CA ARG A 188 7.38 2.82 -17.87
C ARG A 188 8.17 3.62 -18.90
N LYS A 189 9.18 4.30 -18.44
CA LYS A 189 10.10 5.07 -19.27
C LYS A 189 11.45 4.39 -19.32
N ARG A 190 12.14 4.59 -20.43
CA ARG A 190 13.55 4.20 -20.57
C ARG A 190 14.41 5.34 -20.07
N ILE A 191 15.27 5.03 -19.09
CA ILE A 191 16.16 5.98 -18.43
C ILE A 191 17.60 5.53 -18.68
N VAL A 192 18.44 6.45 -19.12
CA VAL A 192 19.86 6.20 -19.31
C VAL A 192 20.61 6.67 -18.07
N LEU A 193 21.45 5.78 -17.52
CA LEU A 193 22.34 6.07 -16.40
C LEU A 193 23.79 6.09 -16.91
N PRO A 194 24.44 7.27 -16.96
CA PRO A 194 25.75 7.42 -17.60
C PRO A 194 26.94 7.06 -16.69
N GLU A 195 26.70 6.86 -15.40
CA GLU A 195 27.77 6.65 -14.40
C GLU A 195 27.54 5.34 -13.60
N PRO A 196 27.50 4.17 -14.26
CA PRO A 196 27.23 2.89 -13.58
C PRO A 196 28.41 2.41 -12.71
N GLU A 197 29.58 3.07 -12.75
CA GLU A 197 30.71 2.81 -11.88
C GLU A 197 30.49 3.28 -10.43
N ASP A 198 29.55 4.21 -10.22
CA ASP A 198 29.18 4.65 -8.87
C ASP A 198 28.27 3.61 -8.22
N ASP A 199 28.71 3.04 -7.09
CA ASP A 199 27.95 2.05 -6.33
C ASP A 199 26.56 2.51 -5.96
N ARG A 200 26.34 3.80 -5.74
CA ARG A 200 25.01 4.37 -5.44
C ARG A 200 24.08 4.26 -6.64
N VAL A 201 24.61 4.49 -7.83
CA VAL A 201 23.87 4.36 -9.09
C VAL A 201 23.51 2.91 -9.34
N LEU A 202 24.43 1.96 -9.14
CA LEU A 202 24.15 0.52 -9.25
C LEU A 202 23.11 0.05 -8.24
N ARG A 203 23.19 0.49 -6.99
CA ARG A 203 22.16 0.16 -5.98
C ARG A 203 20.80 0.72 -6.34
N ALA A 204 20.74 1.96 -6.81
CA ALA A 204 19.50 2.57 -7.26
C ALA A 204 18.94 1.85 -8.49
N ALA A 205 19.81 1.47 -9.44
CA ALA A 205 19.42 0.71 -10.62
C ALA A 205 18.79 -0.63 -10.25
N ALA A 206 19.41 -1.40 -9.36
CA ALA A 206 18.87 -2.67 -8.89
C ALA A 206 17.46 -2.52 -8.29
N ILE A 207 17.25 -1.52 -7.42
CA ILE A 207 15.94 -1.22 -6.81
C ILE A 207 14.90 -0.85 -7.88
N VAL A 208 15.26 -0.02 -8.86
CA VAL A 208 14.35 0.42 -9.93
C VAL A 208 13.93 -0.77 -10.80
N LEU A 209 14.88 -1.66 -11.12
CA LEU A 209 14.63 -2.88 -11.92
C LEU A 209 13.77 -3.89 -11.15
N GLU A 210 14.13 -4.19 -9.90
CA GLU A 210 13.38 -5.09 -9.02
C GLU A 210 11.91 -4.64 -8.89
N ARG A 211 11.70 -3.35 -8.68
CA ARG A 211 10.36 -2.78 -8.56
C ARG A 211 9.65 -2.54 -9.88
N GLY A 212 10.29 -2.76 -11.03
CA GLY A 212 9.70 -2.56 -12.34
C GLY A 212 9.28 -1.11 -12.63
N ILE A 213 9.97 -0.13 -12.06
CA ILE A 213 9.62 1.31 -12.14
C ILE A 213 9.97 1.90 -13.51
N ALA A 214 11.13 1.50 -14.07
CA ALA A 214 11.62 1.98 -15.36
C ALA A 214 12.43 0.90 -16.09
N ASP A 215 12.59 1.07 -17.41
CA ASP A 215 13.59 0.32 -18.18
C ASP A 215 14.90 1.09 -18.14
N LEU A 216 15.99 0.42 -17.74
CA LEU A 216 17.27 1.09 -17.56
C LEU A 216 18.25 0.76 -18.68
N VAL A 217 19.02 1.76 -19.10
CA VAL A 217 20.19 1.64 -19.95
C VAL A 217 21.40 2.14 -19.16
N LEU A 218 22.37 1.25 -18.93
CA LEU A 218 23.63 1.56 -18.27
C LEU A 218 24.68 1.81 -19.35
N LEU A 219 25.40 2.94 -19.29
CA LEU A 219 26.46 3.26 -20.26
C LEU A 219 27.81 2.88 -19.71
N GLY A 220 28.49 1.92 -20.32
CA GLY A 220 29.82 1.50 -19.90
C GLY A 220 30.18 0.09 -20.36
N ASP A 221 31.25 -0.45 -19.79
CA ASP A 221 31.71 -1.80 -20.05
C ASP A 221 30.84 -2.83 -19.32
N ALA A 222 30.21 -3.72 -20.09
CA ALA A 222 29.27 -4.72 -19.55
C ALA A 222 29.92 -5.69 -18.55
N GLN A 223 31.21 -6.05 -18.79
CA GLN A 223 31.92 -6.97 -17.92
C GLN A 223 32.23 -6.30 -16.56
N ALA A 224 32.68 -5.07 -16.60
CA ALA A 224 33.00 -4.29 -15.39
C ALA A 224 31.73 -4.01 -14.56
N ILE A 225 30.64 -3.59 -15.19
CA ILE A 225 29.34 -3.34 -14.53
C ILE A 225 28.82 -4.60 -13.84
N ASN A 226 28.76 -5.73 -14.57
CA ASN A 226 28.26 -6.98 -14.02
C ASN A 226 29.15 -7.53 -12.89
N ALA A 227 30.49 -7.41 -13.03
CA ALA A 227 31.41 -7.82 -11.98
C ALA A 227 31.19 -6.98 -10.70
N ARG A 228 31.06 -5.65 -10.84
CA ARG A 228 30.81 -4.77 -9.70
C ARG A 228 29.46 -5.01 -9.04
N ALA A 229 28.40 -5.21 -9.84
CA ALA A 229 27.08 -5.57 -9.33
C ALA A 229 27.13 -6.87 -8.52
N ALA A 230 27.83 -7.90 -9.03
CA ALA A 230 28.00 -9.17 -8.33
C ALA A 230 28.76 -9.03 -7.00
N GLU A 231 29.85 -8.22 -6.96
CA GLU A 231 30.57 -7.91 -5.72
C GLU A 231 29.67 -7.24 -4.65
N LEU A 232 28.72 -6.41 -5.11
CA LEU A 232 27.78 -5.71 -4.24
C LEU A 232 26.53 -6.55 -3.92
N GLY A 233 26.39 -7.77 -4.50
CA GLY A 233 25.20 -8.61 -4.34
C GLY A 233 23.96 -8.04 -4.99
N LEU A 234 24.08 -7.27 -6.08
CA LEU A 234 22.99 -6.61 -6.79
C LEU A 234 22.65 -7.35 -8.09
N ASP A 235 21.37 -7.43 -8.42
CA ASP A 235 20.90 -7.89 -9.73
C ASP A 235 20.53 -6.69 -10.62
N VAL A 236 21.31 -6.52 -11.67
CA VAL A 236 21.08 -5.51 -12.73
C VAL A 236 20.90 -6.17 -14.10
N SER A 237 20.67 -7.48 -14.15
CA SER A 237 20.59 -8.28 -15.38
C SER A 237 19.46 -7.83 -16.32
N ALA A 238 18.42 -7.22 -15.80
CA ALA A 238 17.30 -6.66 -16.57
C ALA A 238 17.62 -5.31 -17.24
N ALA A 239 18.78 -4.68 -16.94
CA ALA A 239 19.21 -3.47 -17.62
C ALA A 239 19.82 -3.79 -18.99
N THR A 240 19.64 -2.86 -19.93
CA THR A 240 20.40 -2.88 -21.18
C THR A 240 21.75 -2.19 -20.94
N VAL A 241 22.86 -2.86 -21.24
CA VAL A 241 24.17 -2.22 -21.17
C VAL A 241 24.60 -1.80 -22.58
N VAL A 242 25.04 -0.55 -22.73
CA VAL A 242 25.51 0.02 -23.98
C VAL A 242 26.92 0.55 -23.78
N SER A 243 27.89 0.07 -24.57
CA SER A 243 29.24 0.60 -24.56
C SER A 243 29.29 2.01 -25.12
N VAL A 244 29.98 2.90 -24.46
CA VAL A 244 30.24 4.27 -24.96
C VAL A 244 31.14 4.28 -26.18
N ASP A 245 31.94 3.18 -26.38
CA ASP A 245 32.85 3.00 -27.49
C ASP A 245 32.21 2.25 -28.67
N ASP A 246 30.90 1.96 -28.62
CA ASP A 246 30.21 1.30 -29.74
C ASP A 246 30.12 2.24 -30.95
N PRO A 247 30.80 1.91 -32.06
CA PRO A 247 30.87 2.80 -33.24
C PRO A 247 29.48 3.15 -33.80
N ALA A 248 28.54 2.21 -33.72
CA ALA A 248 27.18 2.42 -34.24
C ALA A 248 26.43 3.58 -33.57
N TYR A 249 26.72 3.81 -32.29
CA TYR A 249 26.16 4.94 -31.54
C TYR A 249 27.05 6.19 -31.62
N ALA A 250 28.38 6.02 -31.49
CA ALA A 250 29.34 7.11 -31.44
C ALA A 250 29.30 7.97 -32.73
N GLU A 251 29.34 7.34 -33.89
CA GLU A 251 29.28 8.04 -35.19
C GLU A 251 27.96 8.79 -35.37
N ARG A 252 26.85 8.08 -35.15
CA ARG A 252 25.51 8.67 -35.30
C ARG A 252 25.27 9.85 -34.40
N TYR A 253 25.67 9.77 -33.12
CA TYR A 253 25.48 10.87 -32.19
C TYR A 253 26.47 12.00 -32.40
N ALA A 254 27.69 11.70 -32.86
CA ALA A 254 28.67 12.74 -33.23
C ALA A 254 28.15 13.59 -34.41
N GLU A 255 27.60 12.97 -35.44
CA GLU A 255 27.01 13.68 -36.60
C GLU A 255 25.82 14.54 -36.14
N GLU A 256 24.89 13.99 -35.35
CA GLU A 256 23.70 14.74 -34.91
C GLU A 256 24.10 15.88 -33.96
N PHE A 257 25.07 15.66 -33.07
CA PHE A 257 25.60 16.70 -32.21
C PHE A 257 26.25 17.84 -33.02
N ALA A 258 27.07 17.50 -34.01
CA ALA A 258 27.67 18.51 -34.91
C ALA A 258 26.60 19.31 -35.64
N ARG A 259 25.55 18.63 -36.14
CA ARG A 259 24.42 19.27 -36.82
C ARG A 259 23.67 20.26 -35.92
N LEU A 260 23.38 19.86 -34.67
CA LEU A 260 22.70 20.73 -33.70
C LEU A 260 23.57 21.92 -33.27
N ARG A 261 24.87 21.70 -33.08
CA ARG A 261 25.82 22.76 -32.71
C ARG A 261 26.06 23.75 -33.85
N ALA A 262 26.05 23.32 -35.11
CA ALA A 262 26.20 24.22 -36.26
C ALA A 262 25.09 25.28 -36.34
N GLN A 263 23.95 25.08 -35.70
CA GLN A 263 22.85 26.02 -35.62
C GLN A 263 22.96 27.07 -34.51
N GLN A 264 23.92 26.85 -33.59
CA GLN A 264 24.13 27.71 -32.39
C GLN A 264 25.43 28.54 -32.47
N GLY A 265 26.25 28.36 -33.50
CA GLY A 265 27.54 28.98 -33.68
C GLY A 265 27.50 30.12 -34.75
#